data_03152006f4b684eff6912523ac5b20f2
#
_entry.id   03152006f4b684eff6912523ac5b20f2
#
_cell.length_a   1.000
_cell.length_b   1.000
_cell.length_c   1.000
_cell.angle_alpha   90.00
_cell.angle_beta   90.00
_cell.angle_gamma   90.00
#
_symmetry.space_group_name_H-M   'P 1'
#
loop_
_entity.id
_entity.type
_entity.pdbx_description
1 polymer ?
#
loop_
_entity_poly.entity_id
_entity_poly.type
_entity_poly.pdbx_seq_one_letter_code
_entity_poly.pdbx_strand_id
1 'polypeptide(L)'
;MATPQQNPARQPAPACARSASAPQRQPLRQITIEPLNIQTASPKPNALPPPTLLKHRLRRFISQWNNWWILEIAAGMLNIVCLIIIIILLDHFDGKPLSRWHSRITPNAMISVLATVSKSSVLLPVAECISQLTWLQFQRPHSLQLIQEFDEASRGALGSFQILFSTEAIAAWFGATITLMALAFEPFVQQVLLLQTRQVLLNITNTQVPVSSTFNTGKTFPASFPVNYYPLGDEAHALDSSIRAAGFNGIYNGAIEPPYECGSSSCRFGSFASLGICSSCTNVSDDLKDNCTTTIGGRCESWEYTTPANISVRARYDSGQFSRNNFATLFNSSATKWNELSMPSLAQFSTIKFILTTDSSGLDTLVPILAHDCSLRLCIRTWAGATFENSTFTMEPPEEINFQRVMASGPFSILELDPTVNATRFGTYKINTYDWQMMASFLAATFSYQGSDVLSDTDNQGVPIMLYYARDLPAMIQNLANSLTNMIRTSPDSTLVAGEAFRSEAFIKIHWPWISLPAIVVFSSNSLLVIMMIQSHRKRSPIWKSSVLALLFHGLKPGTTNTADEHVTSLWDMELLAERKKVRLDGSTPEELIFVPS
;
A
#
# COMPACT_ATOMS: atom_id res chain seq x y z
N MET A 1 -24.63 -7.48 -36.31
CA MET A 1 -25.39 -6.22 -36.22
C MET A 1 -25.31 -5.78 -34.78
N ALA A 2 -24.39 -4.88 -34.48
CA ALA A 2 -24.14 -4.35 -33.15
C ALA A 2 -24.72 -2.94 -33.08
N THR A 3 -25.64 -2.72 -32.18
CA THR A 3 -26.15 -1.40 -31.84
C THR A 3 -25.20 -0.72 -30.86
N PRO A 4 -24.82 0.54 -31.09
CA PRO A 4 -23.97 1.26 -30.15
C PRO A 4 -24.81 1.88 -29.02
N GLN A 5 -24.39 1.65 -27.78
CA GLN A 5 -24.92 2.36 -26.61
C GLN A 5 -24.52 3.83 -26.65
N GLN A 6 -25.51 4.69 -26.57
CA GLN A 6 -25.37 6.14 -26.43
C GLN A 6 -24.86 6.49 -25.01
N ASN A 7 -23.78 7.24 -24.95
CA ASN A 7 -23.29 7.95 -23.77
C ASN A 7 -24.24 9.11 -23.41
N PRO A 8 -24.63 9.33 -22.16
CA PRO A 8 -25.37 10.52 -21.76
C PRO A 8 -24.48 11.77 -21.77
N ALA A 9 -24.98 12.80 -22.46
CA ALA A 9 -24.37 14.10 -22.62
C ALA A 9 -24.08 14.79 -21.28
N ARG A 10 -22.84 15.32 -21.13
CA ARG A 10 -22.48 16.28 -20.10
C ARG A 10 -23.24 17.59 -20.35
N GLN A 11 -24.00 18.04 -19.38
CA GLN A 11 -24.53 19.40 -19.32
C GLN A 11 -23.38 20.41 -19.11
N PRO A 12 -23.34 21.54 -19.84
CA PRO A 12 -22.37 22.59 -19.57
C PRO A 12 -22.78 23.42 -18.37
N ALA A 13 -21.81 23.73 -17.50
CA ALA A 13 -21.96 24.64 -16.38
C ALA A 13 -22.28 26.08 -16.86
N PRO A 14 -23.06 26.88 -16.10
CA PRO A 14 -23.40 28.24 -16.49
C PRO A 14 -22.18 29.16 -16.42
N ALA A 15 -21.95 29.87 -17.52
CA ALA A 15 -20.96 30.92 -17.64
C ALA A 15 -21.35 32.15 -16.74
N CYS A 16 -20.52 32.45 -15.73
CA CYS A 16 -20.58 33.74 -15.04
C CYS A 16 -20.07 34.85 -15.98
N ALA A 17 -20.99 35.59 -16.56
CA ALA A 17 -20.68 36.83 -17.24
C ALA A 17 -20.24 37.89 -16.20
N ARG A 18 -18.96 38.20 -16.11
CA ARG A 18 -18.44 39.40 -15.47
C ARG A 18 -18.59 40.56 -16.44
N SER A 19 -19.57 41.40 -16.22
CA SER A 19 -19.64 42.76 -16.81
C SER A 19 -18.52 43.59 -16.18
N ALA A 20 -17.49 43.88 -16.93
CA ALA A 20 -16.50 44.90 -16.60
C ALA A 20 -17.09 46.26 -16.90
N SER A 21 -17.56 46.98 -15.88
CA SER A 21 -17.80 48.43 -15.94
C SER A 21 -16.48 49.13 -15.64
N ALA A 22 -15.99 49.87 -16.63
CA ALA A 22 -14.83 50.77 -16.51
C ALA A 22 -15.13 51.89 -15.52
N PRO A 23 -14.19 52.32 -14.65
CA PRO A 23 -14.37 53.49 -13.81
C PRO A 23 -14.23 54.74 -14.65
N GLN A 24 -15.29 55.55 -14.71
CA GLN A 24 -15.27 56.95 -15.21
C GLN A 24 -14.29 57.79 -14.39
N ARG A 25 -13.33 58.39 -15.07
CA ARG A 25 -12.48 59.43 -14.50
C ARG A 25 -13.33 60.68 -14.18
N GLN A 26 -13.46 61.02 -12.91
CA GLN A 26 -13.93 62.35 -12.49
C GLN A 26 -12.81 63.37 -12.68
N PRO A 27 -13.12 64.60 -13.15
CA PRO A 27 -12.11 65.62 -13.32
C PRO A 27 -11.67 66.22 -11.97
N LEU A 28 -10.36 66.45 -11.86
CA LEU A 28 -9.70 67.09 -10.74
C LEU A 28 -10.36 68.45 -10.46
N ARG A 29 -10.95 68.62 -9.28
CA ARG A 29 -11.32 69.95 -8.74
C ARG A 29 -10.03 70.74 -8.41
N GLN A 30 -9.82 71.85 -9.07
CA GLN A 30 -8.84 72.85 -8.66
C GLN A 30 -9.23 73.42 -7.29
N ILE A 31 -8.35 73.20 -6.31
CA ILE A 31 -8.47 73.87 -4.99
C ILE A 31 -7.80 75.22 -5.10
N THR A 32 -8.60 76.24 -5.14
CA THR A 32 -8.15 77.63 -5.00
C THR A 32 -7.79 77.84 -3.54
N ILE A 33 -6.54 78.19 -3.27
CA ILE A 33 -6.05 78.55 -1.92
C ILE A 33 -6.34 80.02 -1.72
N GLU A 34 -7.34 80.33 -0.91
CA GLU A 34 -7.52 81.69 -0.36
C GLU A 34 -6.56 81.92 0.81
N PRO A 35 -5.92 83.07 0.94
CA PRO A 35 -5.03 83.37 2.06
C PRO A 35 -5.82 83.56 3.35
N LEU A 36 -5.60 82.64 4.30
CA LEU A 36 -6.22 82.74 5.63
C LEU A 36 -5.55 83.83 6.46
N ASN A 37 -6.33 84.79 6.84
CA ASN A 37 -5.95 85.90 7.71
C ASN A 37 -5.75 85.41 9.15
N ILE A 38 -4.51 85.37 9.63
CA ILE A 38 -4.17 84.96 10.98
C ILE A 38 -4.50 86.04 11.97
N GLN A 39 -5.68 85.94 12.59
CA GLN A 39 -5.93 86.65 13.86
C GLN A 39 -5.38 85.77 15.01
N THR A 40 -4.40 86.33 15.70
CA THR A 40 -3.83 85.76 16.93
C THR A 40 -4.88 85.80 18.05
N ALA A 41 -5.53 84.64 18.25
CA ALA A 41 -6.24 84.28 19.48
C ALA A 41 -5.48 83.18 20.20
N SER A 42 -4.90 83.49 21.33
CA SER A 42 -4.26 82.62 22.27
C SER A 42 -5.27 81.54 22.73
N PRO A 43 -5.13 80.24 22.42
CA PRO A 43 -5.95 79.24 23.06
C PRO A 43 -5.25 78.69 24.32
N LYS A 44 -6.00 78.71 25.40
CA LYS A 44 -5.66 77.92 26.61
C LYS A 44 -5.30 76.52 26.21
N PRO A 45 -4.28 75.89 26.84
CA PRO A 45 -3.92 74.48 26.55
C PRO A 45 -5.05 73.59 27.02
N ASN A 46 -5.86 73.11 26.09
CA ASN A 46 -6.66 71.88 26.33
C ASN A 46 -5.70 70.73 26.54
N ALA A 47 -5.60 70.29 27.77
CA ALA A 47 -4.86 69.12 28.13
C ALA A 47 -5.33 67.87 27.27
N LEU A 48 -4.46 67.43 26.36
CA LEU A 48 -4.64 66.09 25.75
C LEU A 48 -4.80 65.08 26.87
N PRO A 49 -5.73 64.11 26.72
CA PRO A 49 -5.85 63.04 27.70
C PRO A 49 -4.50 62.30 27.79
N PRO A 50 -4.02 61.97 28.99
CA PRO A 50 -2.70 61.38 29.17
C PRO A 50 -2.68 60.07 28.40
N PRO A 51 -1.66 59.86 27.53
CA PRO A 51 -1.45 58.57 26.89
C PRO A 51 -1.33 57.54 28.00
N THR A 52 -2.15 56.49 27.96
CA THR A 52 -2.30 55.48 28.98
C THR A 52 -0.91 55.08 29.54
N LEU A 53 -0.66 55.36 30.79
CA LEU A 53 0.58 55.10 31.54
C LEU A 53 1.16 53.70 31.29
N LEU A 54 0.29 52.76 30.96
CA LEU A 54 0.64 51.40 30.59
C LEU A 54 1.40 51.29 29.25
N LYS A 55 0.99 52.07 28.21
CA LYS A 55 1.72 52.08 26.92
C LYS A 55 3.09 52.73 27.04
N HIS A 56 3.23 53.78 27.86
CA HIS A 56 4.53 54.42 28.11
C HIS A 56 5.46 53.55 28.96
N ARG A 57 4.92 52.83 29.97
CA ARG A 57 5.69 51.88 30.75
C ARG A 57 6.12 50.69 29.91
N LEU A 58 5.22 50.14 29.07
CA LEU A 58 5.54 49.06 28.17
C LEU A 58 6.59 49.46 27.11
N ARG A 59 6.48 50.65 26.50
CA ARG A 59 7.48 51.16 25.58
C ARG A 59 8.84 51.39 26.23
N ARG A 60 8.89 51.96 27.44
CA ARG A 60 10.17 52.11 28.20
C ARG A 60 10.73 50.76 28.58
N PHE A 61 9.90 49.83 28.98
CA PHE A 61 10.33 48.46 29.33
C PHE A 61 10.90 47.76 28.09
N ILE A 62 10.22 47.78 26.97
CA ILE A 62 10.69 47.23 25.70
C ILE A 62 11.97 47.93 25.23
N SER A 63 12.06 49.23 25.33
CA SER A 63 13.27 49.98 24.94
C SER A 63 14.47 49.70 25.85
N GLN A 64 14.28 49.50 27.15
CA GLN A 64 15.34 49.06 28.05
C GLN A 64 15.79 47.61 27.73
N TRP A 65 14.88 46.74 27.34
CA TRP A 65 15.20 45.36 26.96
C TRP A 65 15.97 45.28 25.64
N ASN A 66 15.70 46.20 24.71
CA ASN A 66 16.39 46.25 23.42
C ASN A 66 17.85 46.71 23.55
N ASN A 67 18.20 47.44 24.58
CA ASN A 67 19.58 47.87 24.89
C ASN A 67 20.43 46.77 25.54
N TRP A 68 19.85 45.63 25.83
CA TRP A 68 20.51 44.45 26.37
C TRP A 68 20.24 43.25 25.47
N TRP A 69 21.01 42.19 25.56
CA TRP A 69 20.81 40.97 24.78
C TRP A 69 19.67 40.06 25.30
N ILE A 70 18.64 40.65 25.94
CA ILE A 70 17.59 39.87 26.63
C ILE A 70 16.70 39.11 25.67
N LEU A 71 16.30 39.73 24.55
CA LEU A 71 15.46 39.10 23.54
C LEU A 71 16.18 37.97 22.83
N GLU A 72 17.46 38.17 22.52
CA GLU A 72 18.30 37.18 21.87
C GLU A 72 18.59 35.98 22.80
N ILE A 73 18.80 36.25 24.09
CA ILE A 73 18.95 35.18 25.11
C ILE A 73 17.63 34.41 25.25
N ALA A 74 16.49 35.12 25.30
CA ALA A 74 15.19 34.46 25.39
C ALA A 74 14.91 33.61 24.15
N ALA A 75 15.23 34.09 22.95
CA ALA A 75 15.12 33.33 21.71
C ALA A 75 16.10 32.13 21.70
N GLY A 76 17.34 32.33 22.17
CA GLY A 76 18.33 31.26 22.34
C GLY A 76 17.89 30.17 23.32
N MET A 77 17.23 30.53 24.42
CA MET A 77 16.62 29.54 25.31
C MET A 77 15.42 28.85 24.67
N LEU A 78 14.56 29.59 23.96
CA LEU A 78 13.39 29.03 23.32
C LEU A 78 13.76 28.00 22.25
N ASN A 79 14.80 28.25 21.42
CA ASN A 79 15.24 27.29 20.43
C ASN A 79 15.79 26.00 21.05
N ILE A 80 16.54 26.10 22.17
CA ILE A 80 17.02 24.93 22.92
C ILE A 80 15.84 24.12 23.49
N VAL A 81 14.85 24.79 24.09
CA VAL A 81 13.66 24.15 24.64
C VAL A 81 12.88 23.42 23.55
N CYS A 82 12.66 24.07 22.39
CA CYS A 82 12.00 23.44 21.26
C CYS A 82 12.77 22.18 20.78
N LEU A 83 14.08 22.24 20.67
CA LEU A 83 14.91 21.09 20.29
C LEU A 83 14.79 19.94 21.30
N ILE A 84 14.83 20.26 22.59
CA ILE A 84 14.67 19.26 23.67
C ILE A 84 13.27 18.61 23.59
N ILE A 85 12.22 19.41 23.39
CA ILE A 85 10.84 18.88 23.26
C ILE A 85 10.76 17.97 22.05
N ILE A 86 11.35 18.35 20.90
CA ILE A 86 11.38 17.49 19.70
C ILE A 86 12.07 16.16 20.03
N ILE A 87 13.23 16.18 20.66
CA ILE A 87 13.98 14.96 21.01
C ILE A 87 13.18 14.07 21.97
N ILE A 88 12.56 14.63 23.00
CA ILE A 88 11.74 13.87 23.97
C ILE A 88 10.52 13.24 23.27
N LEU A 89 9.84 13.99 22.38
CA LEU A 89 8.71 13.47 21.62
C LEU A 89 9.12 12.32 20.71
N LEU A 90 10.23 12.49 20.00
CA LEU A 90 10.77 11.45 19.11
C LEU A 90 11.12 10.19 19.89
N ASP A 91 11.89 10.31 20.97
CA ASP A 91 12.32 9.18 21.82
C ASP A 91 11.11 8.46 22.43
N HIS A 92 10.11 9.22 22.88
CA HIS A 92 8.91 8.63 23.48
C HIS A 92 8.10 7.78 22.50
N PHE A 93 8.04 8.17 21.21
CA PHE A 93 7.22 7.50 20.21
C PHE A 93 8.00 6.57 19.28
N ASP A 94 9.32 6.48 19.39
CA ASP A 94 10.13 5.57 18.57
C ASP A 94 9.71 4.10 18.77
N GLY A 95 9.51 3.39 17.68
CA GLY A 95 9.08 2.00 17.65
C GLY A 95 7.62 1.75 18.11
N LYS A 96 6.83 2.78 18.40
CA LYS A 96 5.43 2.62 18.82
C LYS A 96 4.46 2.71 17.65
N PRO A 97 3.32 2.00 17.72
CA PRO A 97 2.29 2.11 16.71
C PRO A 97 1.65 3.50 16.71
N LEU A 98 1.32 3.97 15.51
CA LEU A 98 0.66 5.28 15.33
C LEU A 98 -0.69 5.37 16.05
N SER A 99 -1.35 4.25 16.31
CA SER A 99 -2.61 4.16 17.07
C SER A 99 -2.48 4.66 18.51
N ARG A 100 -1.27 4.68 19.09
CA ARG A 100 -1.00 5.27 20.41
C ARG A 100 -0.94 6.80 20.42
N TRP A 101 -0.91 7.42 19.26
CA TRP A 101 -0.94 8.88 19.14
C TRP A 101 -2.36 9.41 19.29
N HIS A 102 -2.70 9.97 20.45
CA HIS A 102 -4.06 10.40 20.77
C HIS A 102 -4.37 11.85 20.36
N SER A 103 -3.37 12.60 19.87
CA SER A 103 -3.58 14.00 19.46
C SER A 103 -4.34 14.08 18.13
N ARG A 104 -5.17 15.11 17.96
CA ARG A 104 -5.82 15.44 16.68
C ARG A 104 -4.82 15.94 15.63
N ILE A 105 -3.66 16.44 16.07
CA ILE A 105 -2.59 16.92 15.20
C ILE A 105 -1.66 15.75 14.91
N THR A 106 -1.30 15.55 13.65
CA THR A 106 -0.37 14.48 13.26
C THR A 106 1.03 14.69 13.87
N PRO A 107 1.81 13.63 14.14
CA PRO A 107 3.17 13.77 14.68
C PRO A 107 4.05 14.68 13.83
N ASN A 108 3.99 14.55 12.49
CA ASN A 108 4.73 15.40 11.56
C ASN A 108 4.35 16.87 11.68
N ALA A 109 3.07 17.19 11.79
CA ALA A 109 2.62 18.56 11.93
C ALA A 109 3.10 19.20 13.25
N MET A 110 3.07 18.44 14.35
CA MET A 110 3.56 18.90 15.65
C MET A 110 5.05 19.19 15.62
N ILE A 111 5.83 18.29 15.04
CA ILE A 111 7.28 18.47 14.87
C ILE A 111 7.58 19.67 13.95
N SER A 112 6.82 19.84 12.86
CA SER A 112 6.99 20.99 11.95
C SER A 112 6.72 22.32 12.64
N VAL A 113 5.69 22.42 13.47
CA VAL A 113 5.42 23.65 14.25
C VAL A 113 6.59 23.96 15.19
N LEU A 114 7.06 22.97 15.94
CA LEU A 114 8.21 23.14 16.84
C LEU A 114 9.49 23.51 16.07
N ALA A 115 9.70 22.91 14.91
CA ALA A 115 10.83 23.20 14.03
C ALA A 115 10.77 24.65 13.50
N THR A 116 9.60 25.12 13.07
CA THR A 116 9.40 26.50 12.59
C THR A 116 9.66 27.51 13.71
N VAL A 117 9.15 27.26 14.92
CA VAL A 117 9.42 28.10 16.11
C VAL A 117 10.90 28.10 16.43
N SER A 118 11.55 26.94 16.44
CA SER A 118 12.99 26.81 16.70
C SER A 118 13.81 27.57 15.66
N LYS A 119 13.53 27.39 14.35
CA LYS A 119 14.20 28.10 13.24
C LYS A 119 14.09 29.62 13.38
N SER A 120 12.87 30.13 13.63
CA SER A 120 12.64 31.56 13.83
C SER A 120 13.41 32.09 15.03
N SER A 121 13.47 31.30 16.12
CA SER A 121 14.21 31.64 17.34
C SER A 121 15.74 31.53 17.17
N VAL A 122 16.23 30.79 16.18
CA VAL A 122 17.65 30.75 15.76
C VAL A 122 18.01 31.99 14.95
N LEU A 123 17.18 32.36 13.97
CA LEU A 123 17.48 33.44 13.02
C LEU A 123 17.52 34.81 13.70
N LEU A 124 16.69 35.04 14.73
CA LEU A 124 16.62 36.31 15.42
C LEU A 124 17.99 36.70 16.07
N PRO A 125 18.60 35.90 16.95
CA PRO A 125 19.89 36.23 17.53
C PRO A 125 21.02 36.30 16.48
N VAL A 126 20.96 35.45 15.43
CA VAL A 126 21.97 35.47 14.36
C VAL A 126 21.94 36.79 13.60
N ALA A 127 20.73 37.28 13.20
CA ALA A 127 20.57 38.52 12.51
C ALA A 127 21.09 39.71 13.33
N GLU A 128 20.74 39.78 14.63
CA GLU A 128 21.20 40.84 15.52
C GLU A 128 22.70 40.78 15.79
N CYS A 129 23.26 39.56 15.85
CA CYS A 129 24.71 39.39 15.96
C CYS A 129 25.45 39.88 14.71
N ILE A 130 24.96 39.58 13.51
CA ILE A 130 25.54 40.07 12.24
C ILE A 130 25.45 41.60 12.20
N SER A 131 24.31 42.18 12.54
CA SER A 131 24.13 43.64 12.59
C SER A 131 25.05 44.28 13.61
N GLN A 132 25.27 43.70 14.78
CA GLN A 132 26.22 44.22 15.80
C GLN A 132 27.67 44.13 15.34
N LEU A 133 28.03 43.14 14.50
CA LEU A 133 29.40 43.04 13.94
C LEU A 133 29.78 44.23 13.11
N THR A 134 28.82 44.90 12.42
CA THR A 134 29.05 46.17 11.70
C THR A 134 29.76 47.16 12.59
N TRP A 135 29.21 47.43 13.77
CA TRP A 135 29.78 48.40 14.72
C TRP A 135 31.12 48.00 15.30
N LEU A 136 31.38 46.71 15.44
CA LEU A 136 32.67 46.15 15.90
C LEU A 136 33.77 46.24 14.84
N GLN A 137 33.41 46.11 13.55
CA GLN A 137 34.35 46.21 12.43
C GLN A 137 34.76 47.65 12.18
N PHE A 138 33.83 48.63 12.26
CA PHE A 138 34.10 50.06 12.06
C PHE A 138 34.92 50.72 13.18
N GLN A 139 35.36 49.98 14.19
CA GLN A 139 36.44 50.39 15.07
C GLN A 139 37.81 50.44 14.33
N ARG A 140 37.87 49.90 13.12
CA ARG A 140 38.99 49.99 12.19
C ARG A 140 38.52 50.61 10.89
N PRO A 141 39.41 51.17 10.06
CA PRO A 141 39.02 51.74 8.76
C PRO A 141 38.51 50.64 7.81
N HIS A 142 37.24 50.77 7.37
CA HIS A 142 36.63 49.91 6.36
C HIS A 142 35.86 50.73 5.35
N SER A 143 35.56 50.14 4.18
CA SER A 143 34.72 50.80 3.17
C SER A 143 33.30 50.96 3.70
N LEU A 144 32.63 52.07 3.36
CA LEU A 144 31.22 52.30 3.72
C LEU A 144 30.29 51.24 3.16
N GLN A 145 30.62 50.63 2.01
CA GLN A 145 29.85 49.56 1.39
C GLN A 145 29.65 48.37 2.35
N LEU A 146 30.61 48.13 3.22
CA LEU A 146 30.53 47.04 4.19
C LEU A 146 29.33 47.19 5.15
N ILE A 147 28.82 48.38 5.39
CA ILE A 147 27.58 48.62 6.18
C ILE A 147 26.38 47.97 5.47
N GLN A 148 26.26 48.19 4.17
CA GLN A 148 25.19 47.62 3.36
C GLN A 148 25.29 46.09 3.31
N GLU A 149 26.47 45.55 3.11
CA GLU A 149 26.69 44.10 3.05
C GLU A 149 26.31 43.38 4.37
N PHE A 150 26.64 43.97 5.53
CA PHE A 150 26.20 43.46 6.82
C PHE A 150 24.71 43.58 7.05
N ASP A 151 24.09 44.70 6.60
CA ASP A 151 22.64 44.90 6.69
C ASP A 151 21.90 43.87 5.83
N GLU A 152 22.33 43.65 4.58
CA GLU A 152 21.76 42.61 3.70
C GLU A 152 21.96 41.21 4.28
N ALA A 153 23.13 40.92 4.84
CA ALA A 153 23.41 39.62 5.46
C ALA A 153 22.55 39.34 6.70
N SER A 154 22.21 40.39 7.46
CA SER A 154 21.32 40.29 8.61
C SER A 154 19.86 40.05 8.24
N ARG A 155 19.44 40.42 7.01
CA ARG A 155 18.05 40.34 6.55
C ARG A 155 17.72 39.02 5.89
N GLY A 156 18.71 38.23 5.42
CA GLY A 156 18.39 36.97 4.75
C GLY A 156 19.54 36.21 4.15
N ALA A 157 19.18 35.10 3.51
CA ALA A 157 20.12 34.12 3.00
C ALA A 157 20.99 34.66 1.84
N LEU A 158 20.44 35.51 0.96
CA LEU A 158 21.20 36.06 -0.16
C LEU A 158 22.31 36.98 0.32
N GLY A 159 22.02 37.91 1.21
CA GLY A 159 23.04 38.76 1.81
C GLY A 159 24.05 37.97 2.64
N SER A 160 23.59 36.92 3.36
CA SER A 160 24.48 36.01 4.06
C SER A 160 25.41 35.25 3.13
N PHE A 161 24.94 34.91 1.91
CA PHE A 161 25.81 34.29 0.90
C PHE A 161 26.85 35.29 0.36
N GLN A 162 26.48 36.53 0.09
CA GLN A 162 27.38 37.58 -0.42
C GLN A 162 28.49 37.90 0.57
N ILE A 163 28.16 38.03 1.86
CA ILE A 163 29.16 38.44 2.89
C ILE A 163 30.26 37.38 3.09
N LEU A 164 30.04 36.12 2.69
CA LEU A 164 31.08 35.09 2.72
C LEU A 164 32.27 35.41 1.80
N PHE A 165 32.05 36.24 0.79
CA PHE A 165 33.08 36.60 -0.20
C PHE A 165 33.64 38.01 -0.01
N SER A 166 32.93 38.87 0.75
CA SER A 166 33.27 40.31 0.87
C SER A 166 33.96 40.66 2.16
N THR A 167 33.96 39.84 3.20
CA THR A 167 34.59 40.15 4.48
C THR A 167 35.55 39.04 4.95
N GLU A 168 36.62 39.45 5.64
CA GLU A 168 37.53 38.54 6.32
C GLU A 168 37.14 38.27 7.80
N ALA A 169 36.00 38.81 8.24
CA ALA A 169 35.54 38.68 9.62
C ALA A 169 35.01 37.25 9.88
N ILE A 170 35.78 36.43 10.61
CA ILE A 170 35.42 35.04 10.94
C ILE A 170 34.02 34.93 11.60
N ALA A 171 33.68 35.89 12.47
CA ALA A 171 32.36 35.86 13.12
C ALA A 171 31.21 36.15 12.15
N ALA A 172 31.43 36.95 11.06
CA ALA A 172 30.46 37.17 10.01
C ALA A 172 30.27 35.89 9.17
N TRP A 173 31.37 35.24 8.81
CA TRP A 173 31.30 33.94 8.12
C TRP A 173 30.52 32.90 8.92
N PHE A 174 30.77 32.86 10.24
CA PHE A 174 30.08 31.92 11.13
C PHE A 174 28.55 32.23 11.16
N GLY A 175 28.16 33.50 11.31
CA GLY A 175 26.77 33.93 11.30
C GLY A 175 26.09 33.63 9.95
N ALA A 176 26.75 33.98 8.84
CA ALA A 176 26.27 33.73 7.49
C ALA A 176 26.05 32.22 7.21
N THR A 177 27.02 31.40 7.63
CA THR A 177 26.90 29.93 7.51
C THR A 177 25.71 29.40 8.29
N ILE A 178 25.45 29.86 9.52
CA ILE A 178 24.27 29.47 10.30
C ILE A 178 22.98 29.85 9.58
N THR A 179 22.91 31.08 9.00
CA THR A 179 21.72 31.53 8.24
C THR A 179 21.47 30.63 7.03
N LEU A 180 22.50 30.25 6.29
CA LEU A 180 22.39 29.34 5.15
C LEU A 180 21.98 27.91 5.58
N MET A 181 22.58 27.39 6.64
CA MET A 181 22.23 26.06 7.18
C MET A 181 20.77 26.04 7.70
N ALA A 182 20.26 27.17 8.20
CA ALA A 182 18.88 27.29 8.66
C ALA A 182 17.84 27.11 7.53
N LEU A 183 18.22 27.24 6.25
CA LEU A 183 17.34 26.91 5.12
C LEU A 183 17.03 25.42 5.07
N ALA A 184 18.02 24.56 5.38
CA ALA A 184 17.86 23.13 5.38
C ALA A 184 17.24 22.57 6.69
N PHE A 185 17.00 23.43 7.69
CA PHE A 185 16.48 23.02 9.00
C PHE A 185 15.17 22.22 8.91
N GLU A 186 14.16 22.77 8.24
CA GLU A 186 12.85 22.12 8.13
C GLU A 186 12.87 20.82 7.31
N PRO A 187 13.49 20.77 6.11
CA PRO A 187 13.62 19.53 5.37
C PRO A 187 14.29 18.41 6.18
N PHE A 188 15.32 18.72 6.94
CA PHE A 188 16.00 17.74 7.80
C PHE A 188 15.10 17.22 8.91
N VAL A 189 14.36 18.12 9.59
CA VAL A 189 13.44 17.73 10.66
C VAL A 189 12.29 16.86 10.11
N GLN A 190 11.81 17.12 8.90
CA GLN A 190 10.76 16.32 8.28
C GLN A 190 11.22 14.90 7.92
N GLN A 191 12.51 14.70 7.64
CA GLN A 191 13.08 13.38 7.34
C GLN A 191 13.37 12.55 8.60
N VAL A 192 13.27 13.13 9.78
CA VAL A 192 13.51 12.42 11.05
C VAL A 192 12.46 11.33 11.28
N LEU A 193 11.18 11.60 10.95
CA LEU A 193 10.06 10.71 11.24
C LEU A 193 9.66 9.94 9.99
N LEU A 194 9.80 8.63 10.05
CA LEU A 194 9.35 7.69 9.01
C LEU A 194 8.22 6.82 9.57
N LEU A 195 7.18 6.61 8.78
CA LEU A 195 6.13 5.65 9.08
C LEU A 195 6.46 4.32 8.38
N GLN A 196 6.64 3.27 9.15
CA GLN A 196 6.88 1.92 8.66
C GLN A 196 5.68 1.04 8.96
N THR A 197 5.09 0.42 7.94
CA THR A 197 4.02 -0.56 8.12
C THR A 197 4.61 -1.90 8.54
N ARG A 198 4.01 -2.54 9.56
CA ARG A 198 4.36 -3.88 10.04
C ARG A 198 3.10 -4.71 10.19
N GLN A 199 3.22 -6.00 9.94
CA GLN A 199 2.18 -6.96 10.23
C GLN A 199 2.16 -7.24 11.75
N VAL A 200 1.03 -7.00 12.37
CA VAL A 200 0.82 -7.26 13.81
C VAL A 200 -0.16 -8.40 13.95
N LEU A 201 0.21 -9.40 14.73
CA LEU A 201 -0.66 -10.52 15.06
C LEU A 201 -1.88 -10.02 15.85
N LEU A 202 -3.06 -10.40 15.38
CA LEU A 202 -4.33 -10.15 16.06
C LEU A 202 -4.77 -11.38 16.83
N ASN A 203 -5.13 -11.20 18.07
CA ASN A 203 -5.71 -12.27 18.88
C ASN A 203 -7.23 -12.34 18.62
N ILE A 204 -7.61 -12.87 17.44
CA ILE A 204 -9.00 -13.10 17.04
C ILE A 204 -9.23 -14.58 16.77
N THR A 205 -10.42 -15.05 17.12
CA THR A 205 -10.80 -16.48 17.02
C THR A 205 -11.36 -16.87 15.65
N ASN A 206 -11.69 -15.90 14.79
CA ASN A 206 -12.36 -16.15 13.51
C ASN A 206 -11.37 -16.29 12.33
N THR A 207 -10.26 -17.01 12.56
CA THR A 207 -9.29 -17.33 11.50
C THR A 207 -9.08 -18.81 11.52
N GLN A 208 -9.71 -19.52 10.57
CA GLN A 208 -9.74 -20.97 10.60
C GLN A 208 -9.97 -21.56 9.23
N VAL A 209 -9.51 -22.79 9.05
CA VAL A 209 -9.68 -23.61 7.87
C VAL A 209 -10.38 -24.90 8.26
N PRO A 210 -11.50 -25.27 7.61
CA PRO A 210 -12.15 -26.53 7.90
C PRO A 210 -11.36 -27.69 7.33
N VAL A 211 -11.25 -28.77 8.10
CA VAL A 211 -10.68 -30.06 7.71
C VAL A 211 -11.56 -31.18 8.22
N SER A 212 -11.53 -32.33 7.57
CA SER A 212 -12.29 -33.47 8.03
C SER A 212 -11.45 -34.76 7.97
N SER A 213 -11.50 -35.53 9.02
CA SER A 213 -11.01 -36.92 9.05
C SER A 213 -12.12 -37.94 8.80
N THR A 214 -13.36 -37.50 8.84
CA THR A 214 -14.55 -38.34 8.72
C THR A 214 -15.53 -37.74 7.75
N PHE A 215 -16.12 -38.56 6.88
CA PHE A 215 -17.22 -38.12 6.03
C PHE A 215 -18.43 -39.03 6.25
N ASN A 216 -19.51 -38.45 6.77
CA ASN A 216 -20.74 -39.15 7.09
C ASN A 216 -21.92 -38.16 7.00
N THR A 217 -22.84 -38.40 6.08
CA THR A 217 -24.08 -37.61 5.94
C THR A 217 -25.19 -38.08 6.89
N GLY A 218 -24.95 -39.10 7.68
CA GLY A 218 -25.94 -39.71 8.57
C GLY A 218 -26.96 -40.59 7.87
N LYS A 219 -26.83 -40.78 6.55
CA LYS A 219 -27.71 -41.67 5.79
C LYS A 219 -27.21 -43.12 5.84
N THR A 220 -28.15 -44.05 5.82
CA THR A 220 -27.88 -45.50 5.84
C THR A 220 -28.77 -46.21 4.84
N PHE A 221 -28.32 -47.38 4.37
CA PHE A 221 -29.18 -48.19 3.53
C PHE A 221 -30.39 -48.71 4.33
N PRO A 222 -31.59 -48.76 3.73
CA PRO A 222 -32.72 -49.45 4.33
C PRO A 222 -32.38 -50.92 4.63
N ALA A 223 -32.86 -51.43 5.75
CA ALA A 223 -32.55 -52.82 6.18
C ALA A 223 -32.97 -53.93 5.19
N SER A 224 -33.83 -53.58 4.22
CA SER A 224 -34.30 -54.49 3.16
C SER A 224 -33.39 -54.55 1.93
N PHE A 225 -32.32 -53.75 1.88
CA PHE A 225 -31.41 -53.78 0.72
C PHE A 225 -30.47 -54.98 0.76
N PRO A 226 -30.34 -55.74 -0.36
CA PRO A 226 -29.36 -56.81 -0.43
C PRO A 226 -27.94 -56.28 -0.38
N VAL A 227 -27.04 -56.99 0.29
CA VAL A 227 -25.65 -56.60 0.55
C VAL A 227 -24.81 -56.35 -0.72
N ASN A 228 -25.29 -56.81 -1.87
CA ASN A 228 -24.64 -56.68 -3.18
C ASN A 228 -25.40 -55.76 -4.16
N TYR A 229 -26.33 -54.94 -3.65
CA TYR A 229 -27.08 -54.05 -4.49
C TYR A 229 -26.26 -52.84 -4.87
N TYR A 230 -26.16 -52.59 -6.15
CA TYR A 230 -25.58 -51.37 -6.71
C TYR A 230 -26.72 -50.53 -7.26
N PRO A 231 -26.99 -49.34 -6.70
CA PRO A 231 -27.95 -48.45 -7.30
C PRO A 231 -27.35 -47.90 -8.61
N LEU A 232 -27.76 -48.53 -9.71
CA LEU A 232 -27.53 -48.05 -11.07
C LEU A 232 -28.78 -47.35 -11.57
N GLY A 233 -28.68 -46.11 -11.99
CA GLY A 233 -29.78 -45.39 -12.64
C GLY A 233 -30.69 -44.60 -11.69
N ASP A 234 -31.97 -44.93 -11.61
CA ASP A 234 -33.01 -44.12 -10.94
C ASP A 234 -32.79 -43.86 -9.44
N GLU A 235 -31.97 -44.64 -8.76
CA GLU A 235 -31.67 -44.43 -7.34
C GLU A 235 -30.57 -43.38 -7.06
N ALA A 236 -29.96 -42.81 -8.10
CA ALA A 236 -29.12 -41.64 -7.98
C ALA A 236 -29.86 -40.42 -7.33
N HIS A 237 -31.20 -40.49 -7.28
CA HIS A 237 -32.06 -39.54 -6.57
C HIS A 237 -31.89 -39.59 -5.05
N ALA A 238 -31.34 -40.67 -4.46
CA ALA A 238 -31.07 -40.80 -3.03
C ALA A 238 -29.72 -40.16 -2.62
N LEU A 239 -28.90 -39.73 -3.60
CA LEU A 239 -27.64 -39.07 -3.34
C LEU A 239 -27.87 -37.79 -2.54
N ASP A 240 -26.97 -37.49 -1.61
CA ASP A 240 -27.01 -36.21 -0.92
C ASP A 240 -26.83 -35.08 -1.89
N SER A 241 -27.66 -34.04 -1.74
CA SER A 241 -27.64 -32.88 -2.63
C SER A 241 -26.30 -32.15 -2.64
N SER A 242 -25.57 -32.18 -1.54
CA SER A 242 -24.23 -31.56 -1.42
C SER A 242 -23.19 -32.27 -2.29
N ILE A 243 -23.23 -33.61 -2.35
CA ILE A 243 -22.34 -34.43 -3.20
C ILE A 243 -22.62 -34.13 -4.68
N ARG A 244 -23.91 -34.11 -5.06
CA ARG A 244 -24.32 -33.79 -6.44
C ARG A 244 -23.91 -32.39 -6.85
N ALA A 245 -24.19 -31.40 -5.99
CA ALA A 245 -23.82 -30.01 -6.24
C ALA A 245 -22.30 -29.85 -6.37
N ALA A 246 -21.51 -30.47 -5.50
CA ALA A 246 -20.05 -30.43 -5.57
C ALA A 246 -19.52 -31.10 -6.85
N GLY A 247 -20.11 -32.23 -7.25
CA GLY A 247 -19.74 -32.93 -8.49
C GLY A 247 -19.90 -32.06 -9.71
N PHE A 248 -21.09 -31.51 -9.91
CA PHE A 248 -21.34 -30.64 -11.06
C PHE A 248 -20.59 -29.31 -10.98
N ASN A 249 -20.45 -28.71 -9.79
CA ASN A 249 -19.64 -27.52 -9.61
C ASN A 249 -18.19 -27.73 -10.08
N GLY A 250 -17.59 -28.88 -9.75
CA GLY A 250 -16.24 -29.22 -10.18
C GLY A 250 -16.09 -29.43 -11.68
N ILE A 251 -17.14 -29.94 -12.36
CA ILE A 251 -17.15 -30.16 -13.82
C ILE A 251 -17.35 -28.84 -14.59
N TYR A 252 -18.26 -27.97 -14.11
CA TYR A 252 -18.66 -26.77 -14.85
C TYR A 252 -17.87 -25.52 -14.48
N ASN A 253 -17.30 -25.45 -13.28
CA ASN A 253 -16.49 -24.29 -12.82
C ASN A 253 -15.01 -24.46 -13.14
N GLY A 254 -14.42 -23.45 -13.76
CA GLY A 254 -12.99 -23.43 -14.07
C GLY A 254 -12.06 -23.19 -12.87
N ALA A 255 -12.59 -22.68 -11.75
CA ALA A 255 -11.84 -22.45 -10.53
C ALA A 255 -12.68 -22.82 -9.31
N ILE A 256 -12.10 -23.60 -8.42
CA ILE A 256 -12.74 -24.03 -7.16
C ILE A 256 -12.01 -23.36 -6.01
N GLU A 257 -12.70 -22.42 -5.36
CA GLU A 257 -12.14 -21.75 -4.19
C GLU A 257 -12.20 -22.67 -2.97
N PRO A 258 -11.09 -22.80 -2.22
CA PRO A 258 -11.05 -23.58 -0.99
C PRO A 258 -11.80 -22.85 0.13
N PRO A 259 -12.48 -23.58 1.04
CA PRO A 259 -13.16 -22.97 2.17
C PRO A 259 -12.16 -22.48 3.22
N TYR A 260 -12.31 -21.24 3.67
CA TYR A 260 -11.54 -20.62 4.75
C TYR A 260 -12.32 -19.50 5.41
N GLU A 261 -11.96 -19.16 6.64
CA GLU A 261 -12.42 -17.97 7.34
C GLU A 261 -11.21 -17.13 7.73
N CYS A 262 -11.23 -15.86 7.36
CA CYS A 262 -10.19 -14.90 7.69
C CYS A 262 -10.82 -13.63 8.26
N GLY A 263 -10.66 -13.38 9.55
CA GLY A 263 -11.21 -12.22 10.24
C GLY A 263 -10.42 -10.92 10.05
N SER A 264 -9.44 -10.90 9.13
CA SER A 264 -8.57 -9.75 8.90
C SER A 264 -8.21 -9.60 7.42
N SER A 265 -7.46 -8.55 7.08
CA SER A 265 -6.94 -8.31 5.72
C SER A 265 -5.81 -9.26 5.31
N SER A 266 -5.18 -9.94 6.27
CA SER A 266 -4.12 -10.92 6.02
C SER A 266 -4.23 -12.03 7.06
N CYS A 267 -4.21 -13.29 6.58
CA CYS A 267 -4.25 -14.47 7.43
C CYS A 267 -3.23 -15.49 6.95
N ARG A 268 -2.68 -16.24 7.88
CA ARG A 268 -1.76 -17.35 7.62
C ARG A 268 -2.26 -18.60 8.32
N PHE A 269 -2.31 -19.69 7.57
CA PHE A 269 -2.69 -21.00 8.08
C PHE A 269 -1.44 -21.88 8.05
N GLY A 270 -1.18 -22.60 9.14
CA GLY A 270 -0.11 -23.58 9.21
C GLY A 270 -0.42 -24.83 8.39
N SER A 271 0.40 -25.85 8.52
CA SER A 271 0.16 -27.13 7.84
C SER A 271 -1.10 -27.83 8.38
N PHE A 272 -1.90 -28.38 7.47
CA PHE A 272 -3.10 -29.13 7.81
C PHE A 272 -3.32 -30.29 6.84
N ALA A 273 -4.07 -31.28 7.27
CA ALA A 273 -4.43 -32.45 6.49
C ALA A 273 -5.94 -32.71 6.55
N SER A 274 -6.50 -33.28 5.49
CA SER A 274 -7.92 -33.61 5.43
C SER A 274 -8.13 -34.86 4.57
N LEU A 275 -9.19 -35.59 4.87
CA LEU A 275 -9.79 -36.55 3.93
C LEU A 275 -10.19 -35.77 2.68
N GLY A 276 -9.90 -36.31 1.52
CA GLY A 276 -10.22 -35.72 0.24
C GLY A 276 -10.30 -36.72 -0.89
N ILE A 277 -10.45 -36.18 -2.09
CA ILE A 277 -10.48 -36.97 -3.32
C ILE A 277 -9.30 -36.56 -4.18
N CYS A 278 -8.54 -37.56 -4.61
CA CYS A 278 -7.41 -37.40 -5.52
C CYS A 278 -7.79 -37.91 -6.90
N SER A 279 -7.26 -37.26 -7.92
CA SER A 279 -7.48 -37.62 -9.32
C SER A 279 -6.17 -38.01 -10.00
N SER A 280 -6.27 -38.87 -10.97
CA SER A 280 -5.17 -39.19 -11.85
C SER A 280 -5.72 -39.40 -13.26
N CYS A 281 -5.14 -38.72 -14.25
CA CYS A 281 -5.48 -38.90 -15.66
C CYS A 281 -4.19 -39.14 -16.45
N THR A 282 -4.21 -40.14 -17.29
CA THR A 282 -3.10 -40.49 -18.20
C THR A 282 -3.58 -40.42 -19.65
N ASN A 283 -2.77 -39.86 -20.52
CA ASN A 283 -3.03 -39.91 -21.96
C ASN A 283 -2.67 -41.31 -22.46
N VAL A 284 -3.64 -41.99 -23.10
CA VAL A 284 -3.53 -43.35 -23.60
C VAL A 284 -3.85 -43.45 -25.08
N SER A 285 -3.71 -42.34 -25.81
CA SER A 285 -4.07 -42.25 -27.22
C SER A 285 -3.33 -43.28 -28.08
N ASP A 286 -2.05 -43.53 -27.78
CA ASP A 286 -1.20 -44.45 -28.54
C ASP A 286 -1.40 -45.93 -28.15
N ASP A 287 -2.07 -46.22 -27.02
CA ASP A 287 -2.27 -47.54 -26.47
C ASP A 287 -3.67 -48.10 -26.68
N LEU A 288 -4.50 -47.44 -27.48
CA LEU A 288 -5.85 -47.86 -27.79
C LEU A 288 -5.86 -49.14 -28.63
N LYS A 289 -6.67 -50.11 -28.21
CA LYS A 289 -6.97 -51.30 -28.99
C LYS A 289 -8.37 -51.16 -29.61
N ASP A 290 -8.46 -51.24 -30.92
CA ASP A 290 -9.71 -51.18 -31.65
C ASP A 290 -10.18 -52.56 -32.13
N ASN A 291 -11.49 -52.76 -32.13
CA ASN A 291 -12.09 -53.97 -32.64
C ASN A 291 -13.43 -53.59 -33.36
N CYS A 292 -13.58 -54.10 -34.54
CA CYS A 292 -14.85 -53.94 -35.27
C CYS A 292 -15.89 -54.90 -34.73
N THR A 293 -16.97 -54.39 -34.18
CA THR A 293 -18.03 -55.22 -33.56
C THR A 293 -19.23 -55.49 -34.51
N THR A 294 -19.45 -54.62 -35.48
CA THR A 294 -20.53 -54.79 -36.47
C THR A 294 -20.04 -54.43 -37.86
N THR A 295 -20.21 -55.35 -38.81
CA THR A 295 -19.85 -55.16 -40.21
C THR A 295 -21.08 -55.24 -41.09
N ILE A 296 -21.35 -54.20 -41.89
CA ILE A 296 -22.44 -54.18 -42.90
C ILE A 296 -21.81 -53.89 -44.25
N GLY A 297 -22.11 -54.73 -45.24
CA GLY A 297 -21.56 -54.59 -46.58
C GLY A 297 -20.03 -54.61 -46.69
N GLY A 298 -19.34 -55.29 -45.74
CA GLY A 298 -17.90 -55.39 -45.69
C GLY A 298 -17.22 -54.17 -45.00
N ARG A 299 -17.97 -53.30 -44.34
CA ARG A 299 -17.50 -52.11 -43.64
C ARG A 299 -17.82 -52.17 -42.15
N CYS A 300 -16.94 -51.65 -41.34
CA CYS A 300 -17.20 -51.55 -39.93
C CYS A 300 -18.11 -50.34 -39.63
N GLU A 301 -19.25 -50.59 -39.01
CA GLU A 301 -20.16 -49.55 -38.55
C GLU A 301 -20.09 -49.30 -37.05
N SER A 302 -19.59 -50.25 -36.28
CA SER A 302 -19.44 -50.13 -34.83
C SER A 302 -18.07 -50.55 -34.41
N TRP A 303 -17.33 -49.65 -33.80
CA TRP A 303 -16.02 -49.86 -33.24
C TRP A 303 -16.11 -49.96 -31.73
N GLU A 304 -15.36 -50.91 -31.13
CA GLU A 304 -15.10 -50.98 -29.69
C GLU A 304 -13.65 -50.67 -29.45
N TYR A 305 -13.38 -49.57 -28.76
CA TYR A 305 -12.03 -49.15 -28.35
C TYR A 305 -11.83 -49.58 -26.90
N THR A 306 -10.78 -50.30 -26.63
CA THR A 306 -10.41 -50.74 -25.27
C THR A 306 -9.14 -50.02 -24.85
N THR A 307 -9.19 -49.37 -23.69
CA THR A 307 -8.05 -48.64 -23.10
C THR A 307 -7.21 -49.58 -22.22
N PRO A 308 -5.98 -49.17 -21.84
CA PRO A 308 -5.15 -49.92 -20.88
C PRO A 308 -5.82 -50.18 -19.53
N ALA A 309 -6.75 -49.30 -19.12
CA ALA A 309 -7.58 -49.52 -17.93
C ALA A 309 -8.61 -50.66 -18.09
N ASN A 310 -8.63 -51.33 -19.23
CA ASN A 310 -9.58 -52.40 -19.59
C ASN A 310 -11.05 -51.89 -19.61
N ILE A 311 -11.23 -50.65 -19.98
CA ILE A 311 -12.53 -50.00 -20.17
C ILE A 311 -12.81 -49.93 -21.67
N SER A 312 -13.95 -50.50 -22.10
CA SER A 312 -14.37 -50.48 -23.49
C SER A 312 -15.33 -49.31 -23.75
N VAL A 313 -15.00 -48.53 -24.78
CA VAL A 313 -15.82 -47.43 -25.28
C VAL A 313 -16.31 -47.80 -26.69
N ARG A 314 -17.62 -47.77 -26.90
CA ARG A 314 -18.23 -48.12 -28.21
C ARG A 314 -18.53 -46.86 -29.00
N ALA A 315 -18.01 -46.81 -30.21
CA ALA A 315 -18.29 -45.77 -31.18
C ALA A 315 -19.10 -46.39 -32.34
N ARG A 316 -20.31 -45.88 -32.56
CA ARG A 316 -21.16 -46.29 -33.68
C ARG A 316 -21.27 -45.16 -34.66
N TYR A 317 -20.98 -45.42 -35.91
CA TYR A 317 -21.29 -44.51 -37.01
C TYR A 317 -22.77 -44.70 -37.42
N ASP A 318 -23.56 -43.63 -37.24
CA ASP A 318 -24.91 -43.55 -37.74
C ASP A 318 -25.02 -42.32 -38.66
N SER A 319 -25.21 -42.59 -39.95
CA SER A 319 -25.23 -41.57 -41.01
C SER A 319 -26.21 -40.44 -40.80
N GLY A 320 -27.22 -40.61 -39.93
CA GLY A 320 -28.17 -39.56 -39.58
C GLY A 320 -27.71 -38.64 -38.45
N GLN A 321 -26.83 -39.07 -37.59
CA GLN A 321 -26.44 -38.37 -36.33
C GLN A 321 -25.17 -37.55 -36.44
N PHE A 322 -24.19 -38.01 -37.19
CA PHE A 322 -22.93 -37.28 -37.38
C PHE A 322 -22.94 -36.26 -38.49
N SER A 323 -24.00 -36.20 -39.31
CA SER A 323 -24.08 -35.29 -40.47
C SER A 323 -24.03 -33.80 -40.13
N ARG A 324 -24.20 -33.39 -38.87
CA ARG A 324 -24.19 -32.00 -38.43
C ARG A 324 -22.97 -31.62 -37.61
N ASN A 325 -22.29 -32.55 -36.96
CA ASN A 325 -21.16 -32.28 -36.08
C ASN A 325 -20.03 -33.27 -36.38
N ASN A 326 -18.94 -32.74 -36.91
CA ASN A 326 -17.76 -33.53 -37.28
C ASN A 326 -16.92 -34.03 -36.10
N PHE A 327 -17.53 -34.19 -34.92
CA PHE A 327 -16.78 -34.58 -33.70
C PHE A 327 -17.71 -35.18 -32.63
N ALA A 328 -17.13 -36.06 -31.80
CA ALA A 328 -17.82 -36.64 -30.65
C ALA A 328 -16.82 -36.90 -29.50
N THR A 329 -17.29 -36.91 -28.27
CA THR A 329 -16.57 -37.46 -27.13
C THR A 329 -17.41 -38.59 -26.54
N LEU A 330 -16.86 -39.77 -26.52
CA LEU A 330 -17.47 -40.93 -25.91
C LEU A 330 -16.67 -41.31 -24.67
N PHE A 331 -17.35 -41.81 -23.67
CA PHE A 331 -16.74 -42.22 -22.43
C PHE A 331 -17.50 -43.37 -21.79
N ASN A 332 -16.79 -44.17 -21.01
CA ASN A 332 -17.36 -45.23 -20.22
C ASN A 332 -16.63 -45.33 -18.89
N SER A 333 -17.30 -45.84 -17.89
CA SER A 333 -16.76 -46.01 -16.55
C SER A 333 -16.88 -47.48 -16.09
N SER A 334 -15.98 -47.88 -15.19
CA SER A 334 -16.15 -49.04 -14.36
C SER A 334 -16.53 -48.63 -12.94
N ALA A 335 -17.64 -49.13 -12.44
CA ALA A 335 -18.00 -48.94 -11.04
C ALA A 335 -17.14 -49.88 -10.16
N THR A 336 -16.47 -49.30 -9.18
CA THR A 336 -15.70 -50.09 -8.21
C THR A 336 -16.65 -50.76 -7.24
N LYS A 337 -16.57 -52.11 -7.16
CA LYS A 337 -17.39 -52.88 -6.21
C LYS A 337 -16.78 -52.75 -4.83
N TRP A 338 -17.59 -52.50 -3.82
CA TRP A 338 -17.10 -52.35 -2.45
C TRP A 338 -16.45 -53.66 -1.89
N ASN A 339 -16.78 -54.80 -2.46
CA ASN A 339 -16.17 -56.07 -2.12
C ASN A 339 -14.74 -56.27 -2.63
N GLU A 340 -14.26 -55.41 -3.53
CA GLU A 340 -12.90 -55.42 -4.11
C GLU A 340 -12.00 -54.36 -3.48
N LEU A 341 -12.24 -54.03 -2.22
CA LEU A 341 -11.62 -52.95 -1.44
C LEU A 341 -10.12 -53.14 -1.16
N SER A 342 -9.34 -53.50 -2.17
CA SER A 342 -7.88 -53.41 -2.07
C SER A 342 -7.40 -51.96 -2.24
N MET A 343 -8.19 -51.08 -2.87
CA MET A 343 -7.95 -49.63 -2.98
C MET A 343 -9.27 -48.85 -2.91
N PRO A 344 -9.34 -47.74 -2.21
CA PRO A 344 -10.56 -46.92 -2.08
C PRO A 344 -10.83 -46.09 -3.34
N SER A 345 -10.92 -46.74 -4.49
CA SER A 345 -11.32 -46.13 -5.75
C SER A 345 -12.80 -45.74 -5.73
N LEU A 346 -13.13 -44.52 -6.15
CA LEU A 346 -14.51 -44.07 -6.30
C LEU A 346 -15.03 -44.34 -7.70
N ALA A 347 -14.24 -43.98 -8.71
CA ALA A 347 -14.58 -44.19 -10.11
C ALA A 347 -13.32 -44.31 -10.95
N GLN A 348 -13.39 -45.15 -11.96
CA GLN A 348 -12.42 -45.21 -13.04
C GLN A 348 -13.17 -45.10 -14.36
N PHE A 349 -12.71 -44.25 -15.26
CA PHE A 349 -13.37 -44.00 -16.53
C PHE A 349 -12.39 -43.64 -17.63
N SER A 350 -12.78 -43.93 -18.85
CA SER A 350 -12.01 -43.63 -20.05
C SER A 350 -12.80 -42.71 -20.95
N THR A 351 -12.13 -41.70 -21.52
CA THR A 351 -12.72 -40.76 -22.47
C THR A 351 -11.95 -40.78 -23.77
N ILE A 352 -12.66 -40.83 -24.90
CA ILE A 352 -12.06 -40.80 -26.22
C ILE A 352 -12.74 -39.68 -27.04
N LYS A 353 -11.94 -38.75 -27.56
CA LYS A 353 -12.38 -37.73 -28.50
C LYS A 353 -12.19 -38.22 -29.92
N PHE A 354 -13.22 -38.06 -30.74
CA PHE A 354 -13.22 -38.45 -32.14
C PHE A 354 -13.41 -37.28 -33.05
N ILE A 355 -12.82 -37.34 -34.23
CA ILE A 355 -13.19 -36.47 -35.37
C ILE A 355 -13.75 -37.34 -36.47
N LEU A 356 -14.68 -36.76 -37.25
CA LEU A 356 -15.21 -37.38 -38.45
C LEU A 356 -14.28 -36.96 -39.62
N THR A 357 -13.70 -37.96 -40.28
CA THR A 357 -12.87 -37.74 -41.48
C THR A 357 -13.52 -38.45 -42.65
N THR A 358 -13.57 -37.78 -43.81
CA THR A 358 -14.03 -38.38 -45.06
C THR A 358 -12.82 -38.89 -45.84
N ASP A 359 -12.81 -40.17 -46.14
CA ASP A 359 -11.71 -40.78 -46.90
C ASP A 359 -11.75 -40.43 -48.38
N SER A 360 -10.73 -40.82 -49.16
CA SER A 360 -10.65 -40.57 -50.60
C SER A 360 -11.79 -41.22 -51.44
N SER A 361 -12.55 -42.11 -50.83
CA SER A 361 -13.71 -42.75 -51.45
C SER A 361 -15.05 -42.05 -51.11
N GLY A 362 -15.01 -40.91 -50.38
CA GLY A 362 -16.15 -40.15 -49.94
C GLY A 362 -16.87 -40.76 -48.74
N LEU A 363 -16.17 -41.56 -47.95
CA LEU A 363 -16.74 -42.24 -46.80
C LEU A 363 -16.26 -41.60 -45.50
N ASP A 364 -17.24 -41.32 -44.66
CA ASP A 364 -16.98 -40.80 -43.34
C ASP A 364 -16.53 -41.92 -42.38
N THR A 365 -15.45 -41.70 -41.66
CA THR A 365 -14.89 -42.58 -40.63
C THR A 365 -14.61 -41.77 -39.35
N LEU A 366 -14.89 -42.41 -38.20
CA LEU A 366 -14.57 -41.82 -36.88
C LEU A 366 -13.13 -42.20 -36.53
N VAL A 367 -12.29 -41.19 -36.37
CA VAL A 367 -10.87 -41.36 -35.98
C VAL A 367 -10.68 -40.84 -34.55
N PRO A 368 -10.16 -41.64 -33.64
CA PRO A 368 -9.80 -41.17 -32.29
C PRO A 368 -8.61 -40.23 -32.38
N ILE A 369 -8.70 -39.08 -31.72
CA ILE A 369 -7.63 -38.09 -31.70
C ILE A 369 -7.00 -37.93 -30.33
N LEU A 370 -7.73 -38.22 -29.27
CA LEU A 370 -7.24 -38.05 -27.91
C LEU A 370 -8.00 -39.01 -26.98
N ALA A 371 -7.27 -39.77 -26.20
CA ALA A 371 -7.84 -40.68 -25.21
C ALA A 371 -7.17 -40.51 -23.84
N HIS A 372 -7.98 -40.53 -22.80
CA HIS A 372 -7.49 -40.49 -21.42
C HIS A 372 -8.15 -41.56 -20.57
N ASP A 373 -7.32 -42.19 -19.73
CA ASP A 373 -7.78 -43.01 -18.61
C ASP A 373 -7.69 -42.16 -17.33
N CYS A 374 -8.82 -41.94 -16.67
CA CYS A 374 -8.90 -41.14 -15.45
C CYS A 374 -9.42 -41.97 -14.28
N SER A 375 -8.93 -41.71 -13.08
CA SER A 375 -9.42 -42.32 -11.85
C SER A 375 -9.62 -41.25 -10.75
N LEU A 376 -10.66 -41.46 -9.93
CA LEU A 376 -10.92 -40.71 -8.71
C LEU A 376 -10.86 -41.69 -7.53
N ARG A 377 -10.14 -41.33 -6.48
CA ARG A 377 -9.94 -42.17 -5.30
C ARG A 377 -9.98 -41.33 -4.02
N LEU A 378 -10.32 -41.97 -2.92
CA LEU A 378 -10.14 -41.35 -1.60
C LEU A 378 -8.65 -41.30 -1.27
N CYS A 379 -8.23 -40.21 -0.69
CA CYS A 379 -6.85 -39.97 -0.26
C CYS A 379 -6.81 -39.00 0.93
N ILE A 380 -5.63 -38.85 1.54
CA ILE A 380 -5.34 -37.76 2.44
C ILE A 380 -4.66 -36.68 1.63
N ARG A 381 -5.18 -35.46 1.73
CA ARG A 381 -4.53 -34.27 1.17
C ARG A 381 -3.88 -33.47 2.29
N THR A 382 -2.60 -33.18 2.16
CA THR A 382 -1.83 -32.40 3.11
C THR A 382 -1.34 -31.13 2.45
N TRP A 383 -1.54 -30.02 3.12
CA TRP A 383 -1.07 -28.70 2.69
C TRP A 383 0.01 -28.21 3.64
N ALA A 384 1.12 -27.72 3.12
CA ALA A 384 2.21 -27.14 3.92
C ALA A 384 1.78 -25.86 4.62
N GLY A 385 0.83 -25.13 4.03
CA GLY A 385 0.22 -23.93 4.58
C GLY A 385 -0.63 -23.21 3.55
N ALA A 386 -1.32 -22.16 4.00
CA ALA A 386 -2.08 -21.27 3.13
C ALA A 386 -1.97 -19.83 3.63
N THR A 387 -2.06 -18.88 2.72
CA THR A 387 -2.03 -17.45 3.05
C THR A 387 -3.18 -16.72 2.34
N PHE A 388 -3.75 -15.76 3.04
CA PHE A 388 -4.70 -14.82 2.49
C PHE A 388 -4.12 -13.41 2.60
N GLU A 389 -3.82 -12.79 1.48
CA GLU A 389 -3.28 -11.44 1.41
C GLU A 389 -3.86 -10.69 0.20
N ASN A 390 -4.13 -9.40 0.34
CA ASN A 390 -4.63 -8.55 -0.74
C ASN A 390 -5.87 -9.11 -1.45
N SER A 391 -6.82 -9.67 -0.68
CA SER A 391 -8.04 -10.32 -1.19
C SER A 391 -7.79 -11.55 -2.05
N THR A 392 -6.59 -12.14 -2.00
CA THR A 392 -6.23 -13.35 -2.73
C THR A 392 -5.86 -14.44 -1.74
N PHE A 393 -6.52 -15.60 -1.86
CA PHE A 393 -6.15 -16.81 -1.12
C PHE A 393 -5.16 -17.62 -1.95
N THR A 394 -3.99 -17.90 -1.39
CA THR A 394 -2.95 -18.69 -2.03
C THR A 394 -2.65 -19.92 -1.19
N MET A 395 -2.60 -21.06 -1.85
CA MET A 395 -2.34 -22.35 -1.24
C MET A 395 -1.48 -23.18 -2.21
N GLU A 396 -0.42 -23.78 -1.70
CA GLU A 396 0.38 -24.70 -2.50
C GLU A 396 -0.42 -25.95 -2.87
N PRO A 397 -0.13 -26.60 -4.02
CA PRO A 397 -0.74 -27.88 -4.36
C PRO A 397 -0.57 -28.88 -3.21
N PRO A 398 -1.62 -29.63 -2.85
CA PRO A 398 -1.54 -30.58 -1.75
C PRO A 398 -0.65 -31.75 -2.10
N GLU A 399 0.09 -32.26 -1.12
CA GLU A 399 0.68 -33.58 -1.19
C GLU A 399 -0.42 -34.63 -1.00
N GLU A 400 -0.47 -35.63 -1.88
CA GLU A 400 -1.48 -36.68 -1.89
C GLU A 400 -0.94 -37.97 -1.30
N ILE A 401 -1.56 -38.47 -0.25
CA ILE A 401 -1.19 -39.72 0.42
C ILE A 401 -2.31 -40.71 0.21
N ASN A 402 -1.96 -41.86 -0.36
CA ASN A 402 -2.92 -42.93 -0.64
C ASN A 402 -3.20 -43.73 0.62
N PHE A 403 -4.37 -44.36 0.66
CA PHE A 403 -4.69 -45.39 1.65
C PHE A 403 -4.17 -46.73 1.20
N GLN A 404 -3.58 -47.49 2.14
CA GLN A 404 -3.05 -48.80 1.88
C GLN A 404 -4.09 -49.88 2.15
N ARG A 405 -4.97 -49.65 3.10
CA ARG A 405 -5.93 -50.64 3.58
C ARG A 405 -7.25 -49.95 3.93
N VAL A 406 -8.34 -50.66 3.62
CA VAL A 406 -9.69 -50.27 4.04
C VAL A 406 -10.25 -51.43 4.88
N MET A 407 -10.65 -51.11 6.10
CA MET A 407 -11.28 -52.06 7.01
C MET A 407 -12.76 -51.74 7.16
N ALA A 408 -13.63 -52.70 6.93
CA ALA A 408 -15.06 -52.57 7.15
C ALA A 408 -15.43 -53.36 8.41
N SER A 409 -16.10 -52.70 9.34
CA SER A 409 -16.61 -53.34 10.57
C SER A 409 -18.06 -53.81 10.39
N GLY A 410 -18.44 -54.29 9.19
CA GLY A 410 -19.78 -54.80 8.87
C GLY A 410 -20.38 -54.24 7.59
N PRO A 411 -21.47 -54.77 7.06
CA PRO A 411 -22.01 -54.43 5.74
C PRO A 411 -22.64 -53.02 5.66
N PHE A 412 -22.87 -52.37 6.78
CA PHE A 412 -23.50 -51.03 6.84
C PHE A 412 -22.74 -50.07 7.74
N SER A 413 -21.44 -50.27 7.86
CA SER A 413 -20.61 -49.58 8.85
C SER A 413 -19.69 -48.54 8.22
N ILE A 414 -19.02 -47.81 9.09
CA ILE A 414 -18.00 -46.82 8.73
C ILE A 414 -16.75 -47.60 8.27
N LEU A 415 -16.21 -47.24 7.10
CA LEU A 415 -14.94 -47.73 6.60
C LEU A 415 -13.82 -46.99 7.30
N GLU A 416 -12.89 -47.74 7.90
CA GLU A 416 -11.65 -47.17 8.43
C GLU A 416 -10.56 -47.27 7.37
N LEU A 417 -9.84 -46.20 7.16
CA LEU A 417 -8.87 -46.03 6.09
C LEU A 417 -7.47 -45.89 6.70
N ASP A 418 -6.59 -46.81 6.39
CA ASP A 418 -5.19 -46.80 6.84
C ASP A 418 -4.29 -46.14 5.78
N PRO A 419 -3.54 -45.07 6.13
CA PRO A 419 -2.62 -44.43 5.19
C PRO A 419 -1.39 -45.31 4.90
N THR A 420 -0.81 -45.09 3.72
CA THR A 420 0.42 -45.82 3.29
C THR A 420 1.67 -45.38 4.06
N VAL A 421 1.64 -44.23 4.73
CA VAL A 421 2.75 -43.65 5.50
C VAL A 421 2.34 -43.60 6.96
N ASN A 422 3.25 -43.90 7.87
CA ASN A 422 3.12 -43.96 9.34
C ASN A 422 1.80 -43.38 9.90
N ALA A 423 0.86 -44.29 10.19
CA ALA A 423 -0.50 -43.97 10.68
C ALA A 423 -0.51 -43.04 11.92
N THR A 424 0.54 -43.07 12.72
CA THR A 424 0.69 -42.25 13.92
C THR A 424 0.71 -40.73 13.66
N ARG A 425 1.05 -40.29 12.42
CA ARG A 425 1.14 -38.85 12.06
C ARG A 425 -0.21 -38.24 11.69
N PHE A 426 -1.13 -39.04 11.13
CA PHE A 426 -2.35 -38.50 10.52
C PHE A 426 -3.65 -38.92 11.21
N GLY A 427 -3.60 -39.85 12.17
CA GLY A 427 -4.80 -40.38 12.83
C GLY A 427 -5.58 -41.36 11.95
N THR A 428 -6.78 -41.71 12.37
CA THR A 428 -7.71 -42.61 11.64
C THR A 428 -8.65 -41.77 10.78
N TYR A 429 -8.78 -42.15 9.51
CA TYR A 429 -9.75 -41.57 8.57
C TYR A 429 -10.93 -42.54 8.39
N LYS A 430 -12.13 -41.97 8.26
CA LYS A 430 -13.36 -42.76 8.22
C LYS A 430 -14.31 -42.23 7.14
N ILE A 431 -15.04 -43.11 6.47
CA ILE A 431 -16.13 -42.76 5.58
C ILE A 431 -17.33 -43.67 5.80
N ASN A 432 -18.53 -43.14 5.77
CA ASN A 432 -19.74 -43.92 5.78
C ASN A 432 -19.85 -44.74 4.49
N THR A 433 -20.09 -46.03 4.60
CA THR A 433 -20.23 -46.95 3.44
C THR A 433 -21.32 -46.52 2.49
N TYR A 434 -22.45 -46.00 3.00
CA TYR A 434 -23.51 -45.47 2.15
C TYR A 434 -23.03 -44.30 1.31
N ASP A 435 -22.38 -43.30 1.93
CA ASP A 435 -21.91 -42.10 1.24
C ASP A 435 -20.85 -42.43 0.19
N TRP A 436 -19.92 -43.35 0.52
CA TRP A 436 -18.92 -43.84 -0.43
C TRP A 436 -19.58 -44.49 -1.66
N GLN A 437 -20.55 -45.40 -1.44
CA GLN A 437 -21.20 -46.13 -2.52
C GLN A 437 -22.09 -45.19 -3.39
N MET A 438 -22.80 -44.25 -2.78
CA MET A 438 -23.60 -43.28 -3.50
C MET A 438 -22.73 -42.34 -4.33
N MET A 439 -21.61 -41.89 -3.80
CA MET A 439 -20.64 -41.06 -4.52
C MET A 439 -20.02 -41.85 -5.69
N ALA A 440 -19.61 -43.09 -5.46
CA ALA A 440 -19.05 -43.95 -6.51
C ALA A 440 -20.07 -44.20 -7.63
N SER A 441 -21.32 -44.52 -7.27
CA SER A 441 -22.41 -44.75 -8.26
C SER A 441 -22.73 -43.49 -9.05
N PHE A 442 -22.77 -42.33 -8.39
CA PHE A 442 -22.99 -41.03 -9.04
C PHE A 442 -21.88 -40.72 -10.05
N LEU A 443 -20.61 -40.87 -9.66
CA LEU A 443 -19.48 -40.60 -10.54
C LEU A 443 -19.42 -41.59 -11.71
N ALA A 444 -19.68 -42.88 -11.44
CA ALA A 444 -19.76 -43.89 -12.49
C ALA A 444 -20.88 -43.58 -13.49
N ALA A 445 -22.07 -43.23 -13.02
CA ALA A 445 -23.19 -42.83 -13.90
C ALA A 445 -22.87 -41.55 -14.70
N THR A 446 -22.25 -40.56 -14.05
CA THR A 446 -21.87 -39.29 -14.68
C THR A 446 -20.89 -39.49 -15.82
N PHE A 447 -19.94 -40.44 -15.66
CA PHE A 447 -18.91 -40.74 -16.65
C PHE A 447 -19.21 -42.03 -17.47
N SER A 448 -20.46 -42.44 -17.58
CA SER A 448 -20.87 -43.58 -18.39
C SER A 448 -21.89 -43.11 -19.44
N TYR A 449 -21.40 -42.81 -20.63
CA TYR A 449 -22.22 -42.40 -21.75
C TYR A 449 -21.87 -43.16 -23.00
N GLN A 450 -22.83 -43.91 -23.48
CA GLN A 450 -22.74 -44.73 -24.72
C GLN A 450 -23.82 -44.36 -25.76
N GLY A 451 -24.46 -43.21 -25.58
CA GLY A 451 -25.51 -42.74 -26.48
C GLY A 451 -24.99 -42.31 -27.83
N SER A 452 -25.81 -42.47 -28.83
CA SER A 452 -25.52 -42.06 -30.20
C SER A 452 -25.73 -40.58 -30.46
N ASP A 453 -26.35 -39.85 -29.56
CA ASP A 453 -26.77 -38.45 -29.75
C ASP A 453 -26.16 -37.54 -28.69
N VAL A 454 -24.98 -37.01 -29.01
CA VAL A 454 -24.15 -36.19 -28.10
C VAL A 454 -24.82 -34.82 -27.74
N LEU A 455 -25.82 -34.41 -28.55
CA LEU A 455 -26.43 -33.09 -28.40
C LEU A 455 -27.87 -33.12 -27.82
N SER A 456 -28.51 -34.29 -27.80
CA SER A 456 -29.87 -34.41 -27.25
C SER A 456 -29.88 -34.93 -25.81
N ASP A 457 -28.73 -35.04 -25.15
CA ASP A 457 -28.66 -35.67 -23.85
C ASP A 457 -29.20 -34.77 -22.74
N THR A 458 -30.46 -35.00 -22.42
CA THR A 458 -31.12 -34.45 -21.22
C THR A 458 -30.75 -35.22 -19.96
N ASP A 459 -30.24 -36.45 -20.07
CA ASP A 459 -30.04 -37.35 -18.93
C ASP A 459 -28.69 -37.16 -18.22
N ASN A 460 -27.63 -36.76 -18.93
CA ASN A 460 -26.32 -36.50 -18.37
C ASN A 460 -25.96 -35.01 -18.17
N GLN A 461 -26.98 -34.14 -18.17
CA GLN A 461 -26.86 -32.72 -17.85
C GLN A 461 -25.73 -31.96 -18.61
N GLY A 462 -25.43 -32.37 -19.85
CA GLY A 462 -24.43 -31.72 -20.69
C GLY A 462 -22.97 -32.09 -20.38
N VAL A 463 -22.68 -33.07 -19.54
CA VAL A 463 -21.33 -33.52 -19.25
C VAL A 463 -20.54 -33.94 -20.51
N PRO A 464 -21.15 -34.64 -21.51
CA PRO A 464 -20.51 -34.95 -22.78
C PRO A 464 -19.97 -33.71 -23.51
N ILE A 465 -20.76 -32.65 -23.52
CA ILE A 465 -20.37 -31.38 -24.13
C ILE A 465 -19.19 -30.74 -23.41
N MET A 466 -19.21 -30.75 -22.09
CA MET A 466 -18.11 -30.19 -21.27
C MET A 466 -16.81 -30.96 -21.47
N LEU A 467 -16.88 -32.30 -21.50
CA LEU A 467 -15.71 -33.16 -21.76
C LEU A 467 -15.15 -32.91 -23.16
N TYR A 468 -16.01 -32.69 -24.15
CA TYR A 468 -15.57 -32.37 -25.51
C TYR A 468 -14.83 -31.03 -25.58
N TYR A 469 -15.40 -29.96 -25.00
CA TYR A 469 -14.81 -28.62 -25.04
C TYR A 469 -13.69 -28.41 -24.02
N ALA A 470 -13.46 -29.37 -23.11
CA ALA A 470 -12.35 -29.28 -22.17
C ALA A 470 -11.02 -29.18 -22.94
N ARG A 471 -10.30 -28.06 -22.75
CA ARG A 471 -8.96 -27.86 -23.31
C ARG A 471 -7.92 -28.73 -22.58
N ASP A 472 -8.12 -28.91 -21.29
CA ASP A 472 -7.29 -29.69 -20.39
C ASP A 472 -8.20 -30.56 -19.54
N LEU A 473 -8.38 -31.82 -19.94
CA LEU A 473 -9.23 -32.76 -19.23
C LEU A 473 -8.66 -33.11 -17.84
N PRO A 474 -7.35 -33.42 -17.69
CA PRO A 474 -6.75 -33.61 -16.39
C PRO A 474 -7.04 -32.49 -15.39
N ALA A 475 -6.91 -31.21 -15.80
CA ALA A 475 -7.23 -30.06 -14.96
C ALA A 475 -8.70 -29.99 -14.57
N MET A 476 -9.62 -30.32 -15.48
CA MET A 476 -11.07 -30.37 -15.18
C MET A 476 -11.37 -31.46 -14.14
N ILE A 477 -10.78 -32.64 -14.27
CA ILE A 477 -10.96 -33.74 -13.30
C ILE A 477 -10.31 -33.42 -11.96
N GLN A 478 -9.20 -32.68 -11.97
CA GLN A 478 -8.61 -32.14 -10.73
C GLN A 478 -9.55 -31.13 -10.04
N ASN A 479 -10.24 -30.28 -10.79
CA ASN A 479 -11.24 -29.36 -10.24
C ASN A 479 -12.44 -30.11 -9.64
N LEU A 480 -12.87 -31.18 -10.27
CA LEU A 480 -13.88 -32.07 -9.70
C LEU A 480 -13.42 -32.66 -8.36
N ALA A 481 -12.20 -33.19 -8.31
CA ALA A 481 -11.60 -33.73 -7.10
C ALA A 481 -11.46 -32.62 -6.00
N ASN A 482 -11.10 -31.40 -6.38
CA ASN A 482 -11.02 -30.25 -5.47
C ASN A 482 -12.40 -29.87 -4.91
N SER A 483 -13.42 -29.83 -5.76
CA SER A 483 -14.78 -29.50 -5.35
C SER A 483 -15.35 -30.53 -4.36
N LEU A 484 -15.20 -31.80 -4.66
CA LEU A 484 -15.61 -32.90 -3.77
C LEU A 484 -14.81 -32.87 -2.45
N THR A 485 -13.51 -32.61 -2.50
CA THR A 485 -12.68 -32.42 -1.30
C THR A 485 -13.18 -31.28 -0.42
N ASN A 486 -13.50 -30.13 -1.03
CA ASN A 486 -14.02 -28.98 -0.29
C ASN A 486 -15.37 -29.28 0.37
N MET A 487 -16.23 -30.05 -0.31
CA MET A 487 -17.49 -30.53 0.25
C MET A 487 -17.24 -31.45 1.48
N ILE A 488 -16.28 -32.37 1.41
CA ILE A 488 -15.90 -33.22 2.55
C ILE A 488 -15.38 -32.36 3.71
N ARG A 489 -14.53 -31.37 3.43
CA ARG A 489 -13.95 -30.47 4.44
C ARG A 489 -15.00 -29.61 5.15
N THR A 490 -16.09 -29.28 4.48
CA THR A 490 -17.20 -28.49 5.04
C THR A 490 -18.38 -29.32 5.55
N SER A 491 -18.21 -30.64 5.64
CA SER A 491 -19.23 -31.54 6.19
C SER A 491 -19.52 -31.28 7.67
N PRO A 492 -20.65 -31.73 8.20
CA PRO A 492 -21.00 -31.55 9.64
C PRO A 492 -19.93 -32.12 10.61
N ASP A 493 -19.21 -33.16 10.20
CA ASP A 493 -18.15 -33.78 11.00
C ASP A 493 -16.79 -33.07 10.87
N SER A 494 -16.73 -31.93 10.21
CA SER A 494 -15.49 -31.17 10.03
C SER A 494 -15.02 -30.54 11.33
N THR A 495 -13.72 -30.42 11.46
CA THR A 495 -13.04 -29.70 12.54
C THR A 495 -12.36 -28.45 11.96
N LEU A 496 -12.19 -27.45 12.82
CA LEU A 496 -11.60 -26.17 12.40
C LEU A 496 -10.16 -26.09 12.90
N VAL A 497 -9.21 -25.91 11.97
CA VAL A 497 -7.81 -25.66 12.29
C VAL A 497 -7.59 -24.17 12.35
N ALA A 498 -7.11 -23.68 13.51
CA ALA A 498 -6.86 -22.27 13.74
C ALA A 498 -5.68 -21.77 12.89
N GLY A 499 -5.83 -20.56 12.36
CA GLY A 499 -4.78 -19.80 11.71
C GLY A 499 -4.43 -18.53 12.49
N GLU A 500 -3.51 -17.76 11.96
CA GLU A 500 -3.06 -16.50 12.49
C GLU A 500 -3.59 -15.36 11.62
N ALA A 501 -4.20 -14.34 12.26
CA ALA A 501 -4.65 -13.15 11.57
C ALA A 501 -3.67 -12.00 11.80
N PHE A 502 -3.38 -11.26 10.75
CA PHE A 502 -2.48 -10.13 10.81
C PHE A 502 -3.19 -8.85 10.35
N ARG A 503 -2.87 -7.76 11.00
CA ARG A 503 -3.26 -6.42 10.56
C ARG A 503 -2.03 -5.61 10.24
N SER A 504 -2.07 -4.91 9.12
CA SER A 504 -1.06 -3.92 8.78
C SER A 504 -1.23 -2.68 9.65
N GLU A 505 -0.26 -2.39 10.50
CA GLU A 505 -0.27 -1.23 11.38
C GLU A 505 0.97 -0.37 11.13
N ALA A 506 0.76 0.96 11.09
CA ALA A 506 1.85 1.90 10.90
C ALA A 506 2.57 2.14 12.24
N PHE A 507 3.88 1.97 12.24
CA PHE A 507 4.78 2.24 13.34
C PHE A 507 5.63 3.47 13.04
N ILE A 508 5.87 4.26 14.06
CA ILE A 508 6.76 5.41 13.99
C ILE A 508 8.20 4.89 14.12
N LYS A 509 9.04 5.19 13.11
CA LYS A 509 10.47 4.90 13.14
C LYS A 509 11.26 6.19 13.02
N ILE A 510 12.22 6.38 13.93
CA ILE A 510 13.01 7.60 13.99
C ILE A 510 14.38 7.37 13.33
N HIS A 511 14.74 8.29 12.45
CA HIS A 511 16.04 8.38 11.82
C HIS A 511 16.88 9.46 12.50
N TRP A 512 17.49 9.13 13.62
CA TRP A 512 18.27 10.01 14.48
C TRP A 512 19.35 10.86 13.79
N PRO A 513 20.08 10.36 12.76
CA PRO A 513 21.09 11.18 12.09
C PRO A 513 20.56 12.49 11.50
N TRP A 514 19.28 12.55 11.12
CA TRP A 514 18.69 13.76 10.55
C TRP A 514 18.49 14.91 11.55
N ILE A 515 18.55 14.65 12.86
CA ILE A 515 18.45 15.67 13.88
C ILE A 515 19.79 16.42 14.10
N SER A 516 20.89 15.88 13.54
CA SER A 516 22.24 16.44 13.71
C SER A 516 22.35 17.87 13.19
N LEU A 517 21.80 18.17 12.00
CA LEU A 517 21.85 19.52 11.44
C LEU A 517 21.04 20.53 12.27
N PRO A 518 19.77 20.28 12.65
CA PRO A 518 19.05 21.13 13.61
C PRO A 518 19.83 21.38 14.91
N ALA A 519 20.41 20.35 15.48
CA ALA A 519 21.21 20.49 16.70
C ALA A 519 22.44 21.37 16.48
N ILE A 520 23.20 21.15 15.41
CA ILE A 520 24.38 21.98 15.07
C ILE A 520 23.96 23.44 14.90
N VAL A 521 22.88 23.74 14.19
CA VAL A 521 22.38 25.10 13.95
C VAL A 521 22.00 25.79 15.27
N VAL A 522 21.27 25.08 16.14
CA VAL A 522 20.87 25.62 17.46
C VAL A 522 22.09 25.91 18.33
N PHE A 523 23.02 24.97 18.45
CA PHE A 523 24.24 25.18 19.26
C PHE A 523 25.15 26.25 18.67
N SER A 524 25.30 26.30 17.35
CA SER A 524 26.12 27.31 16.67
C SER A 524 25.55 28.72 16.86
N SER A 525 24.21 28.89 16.75
CA SER A 525 23.55 30.18 16.98
C SER A 525 23.78 30.69 18.41
N ASN A 526 23.58 29.84 19.40
CA ASN A 526 23.81 30.21 20.80
C ASN A 526 25.29 30.51 21.08
N SER A 527 26.22 29.75 20.46
CA SER A 527 27.67 30.02 20.56
C SER A 527 28.01 31.37 19.93
N LEU A 528 27.46 31.71 18.76
CA LEU A 528 27.66 33.02 18.14
C LEU A 528 27.16 34.14 19.05
N LEU A 529 25.96 33.99 19.65
CA LEU A 529 25.43 35.00 20.59
C LEU A 529 26.39 35.23 21.77
N VAL A 530 26.87 34.16 22.40
CA VAL A 530 27.81 34.26 23.52
C VAL A 530 29.11 34.94 23.09
N ILE A 531 29.68 34.58 21.95
CA ILE A 531 30.89 35.18 21.38
C ILE A 531 30.66 36.68 21.15
N MET A 532 29.52 37.07 20.59
CA MET A 532 29.19 38.46 20.31
C MET A 532 29.01 39.28 21.60
N MET A 533 28.36 38.72 22.60
CA MET A 533 28.25 39.38 23.93
C MET A 533 29.61 39.61 24.55
N ILE A 534 30.51 38.63 24.52
CA ILE A 534 31.87 38.73 25.05
C ILE A 534 32.68 39.79 24.25
N GLN A 535 32.62 39.76 22.93
CA GLN A 535 33.38 40.69 22.09
C GLN A 535 32.87 42.13 22.27
N SER A 536 31.56 42.38 22.29
CA SER A 536 30.96 43.68 22.52
C SER A 536 31.37 44.25 23.90
N HIS A 537 31.37 43.39 24.94
CA HIS A 537 31.80 43.77 26.30
C HIS A 537 33.29 44.10 26.35
N ARG A 538 34.16 43.27 25.79
CA ARG A 538 35.63 43.45 25.80
C ARG A 538 36.07 44.72 25.05
N LYS A 539 35.40 44.99 23.90
CA LYS A 539 35.72 46.15 23.06
C LYS A 539 34.95 47.40 23.47
N ARG A 540 34.17 47.34 24.56
CA ARG A 540 33.31 48.43 25.06
C ARG A 540 32.49 49.09 23.96
N SER A 541 32.04 48.29 22.97
CA SER A 541 31.21 48.76 21.87
C SER A 541 29.76 48.98 22.35
N PRO A 542 29.14 50.10 22.01
CA PRO A 542 27.71 50.29 22.29
C PRO A 542 26.88 49.22 21.56
N ILE A 543 25.80 48.79 22.18
CA ILE A 543 24.91 47.77 21.63
C ILE A 543 23.82 48.49 20.78
N TRP A 544 24.13 48.73 19.52
CA TRP A 544 23.22 49.38 18.57
C TRP A 544 22.51 48.41 17.65
N LYS A 545 23.07 47.23 17.44
CA LYS A 545 22.47 46.15 16.61
C LYS A 545 22.00 46.67 15.25
N SER A 546 20.75 46.37 14.85
CA SER A 546 20.11 46.77 13.61
C SER A 546 19.44 48.17 13.67
N SER A 547 19.84 49.02 14.63
CA SER A 547 19.21 50.32 14.80
C SER A 547 19.58 51.33 13.71
N VAL A 548 18.62 51.69 12.85
CA VAL A 548 18.76 52.76 11.85
C VAL A 548 19.01 54.14 12.52
N LEU A 549 18.52 54.35 13.75
CA LEU A 549 18.75 55.60 14.48
C LEU A 549 20.23 55.79 14.79
N ALA A 550 20.97 54.71 15.08
CA ALA A 550 22.40 54.83 15.32
C ALA A 550 23.15 55.37 14.08
N LEU A 551 22.76 54.93 12.87
CA LEU A 551 23.31 55.42 11.62
C LEU A 551 22.97 56.92 11.37
N LEU A 552 21.74 57.33 11.72
CA LEU A 552 21.29 58.72 11.54
C LEU A 552 21.96 59.68 12.53
N PHE A 553 22.14 59.28 13.79
CA PHE A 553 22.75 60.14 14.82
C PHE A 553 24.29 60.18 14.79
N HIS A 554 24.90 59.09 14.29
CA HIS A 554 26.35 58.94 14.20
C HIS A 554 26.85 58.89 12.75
N GLY A 555 26.18 59.67 11.86
CA GLY A 555 26.51 59.78 10.44
C GLY A 555 27.91 60.28 10.12
N LEU A 556 28.18 60.55 8.85
CA LEU A 556 29.46 61.03 8.37
C LEU A 556 29.75 62.45 8.90
N LYS A 557 31.01 62.70 9.30
CA LYS A 557 31.45 64.01 9.71
C LYS A 557 31.23 65.04 8.57
N PRO A 558 30.64 66.22 8.82
CA PRO A 558 30.52 67.29 7.82
C PRO A 558 31.84 67.59 7.12
N GLY A 559 31.86 67.67 5.79
CA GLY A 559 33.06 67.86 4.99
C GLY A 559 33.76 66.54 4.52
N THR A 560 33.27 65.41 4.91
CA THR A 560 33.77 64.09 4.40
C THR A 560 33.26 63.79 2.96
N THR A 561 32.16 64.43 2.54
CA THR A 561 31.62 64.38 1.17
C THR A 561 32.06 65.61 0.42
N ASN A 562 32.59 65.44 -0.82
CA ASN A 562 32.81 66.55 -1.73
C ASN A 562 31.49 67.02 -2.30
N THR A 563 31.38 68.30 -2.69
CA THR A 563 30.16 68.88 -3.29
C THR A 563 29.65 68.10 -4.53
N ALA A 564 30.52 67.36 -5.22
CA ALA A 564 30.15 66.51 -6.34
C ALA A 564 29.45 65.19 -5.89
N ASP A 565 29.67 64.73 -4.67
CA ASP A 565 29.08 63.52 -4.12
C ASP A 565 27.65 63.70 -3.58
N GLU A 566 27.26 64.98 -3.33
CA GLU A 566 25.92 65.34 -2.80
C GLU A 566 24.80 65.20 -3.85
N HIS A 567 25.13 65.10 -5.14
CA HIS A 567 24.15 64.98 -6.24
C HIS A 567 23.97 63.59 -6.81
N VAL A 568 24.54 62.57 -6.15
CA VAL A 568 24.42 61.18 -6.63
C VAL A 568 23.06 60.62 -6.24
N THR A 569 22.25 60.32 -7.24
CA THR A 569 20.88 59.79 -7.06
C THR A 569 20.76 58.29 -7.39
N SER A 570 21.73 57.74 -8.13
CA SER A 570 21.74 56.32 -8.47
C SER A 570 22.33 55.50 -7.33
N LEU A 571 21.65 54.43 -6.95
CA LEU A 571 22.12 53.47 -5.92
C LEU A 571 23.48 52.90 -6.29
N TRP A 572 23.69 52.53 -7.56
CA TRP A 572 24.94 51.97 -8.06
C TRP A 572 26.14 52.91 -7.92
N ASP A 573 25.93 54.24 -8.21
CA ASP A 573 26.97 55.25 -8.02
C ASP A 573 27.27 55.50 -6.53
N MET A 574 26.23 55.41 -5.65
CA MET A 574 26.41 55.45 -4.20
C MET A 574 27.24 54.29 -3.67
N GLU A 575 27.00 53.07 -4.15
CA GLU A 575 27.77 51.87 -3.81
C GLU A 575 29.23 52.03 -4.23
N LEU A 576 29.49 52.49 -5.43
CA LEU A 576 30.84 52.70 -5.98
C LEU A 576 31.62 53.77 -5.21
N LEU A 577 30.93 54.85 -4.76
CA LEU A 577 31.53 55.85 -3.90
C LEU A 577 31.78 55.31 -2.48
N ALA A 578 30.86 54.52 -1.93
CA ALA A 578 30.96 53.92 -0.62
C ALA A 578 32.14 52.90 -0.54
N GLU A 579 32.39 52.16 -1.63
CA GLU A 579 33.55 51.27 -1.73
C GLU A 579 34.88 51.97 -1.60
N ARG A 580 34.98 53.19 -2.22
CA ARG A 580 36.23 53.99 -2.20
C ARG A 580 36.46 54.75 -0.90
N LYS A 581 35.39 55.08 -0.13
CA LYS A 581 35.47 55.83 1.11
C LYS A 581 35.73 54.94 2.28
N LYS A 582 36.96 54.99 2.85
CA LYS A 582 37.28 54.34 4.10
C LYS A 582 36.99 55.29 5.27
N VAL A 583 36.24 54.77 6.21
CA VAL A 583 35.87 55.53 7.43
C VAL A 583 36.09 54.67 8.67
N ARG A 584 36.29 55.31 9.80
CA ARG A 584 36.30 54.70 11.12
C ARG A 584 35.37 55.45 12.06
N LEU A 585 34.84 54.74 13.04
CA LEU A 585 34.04 55.39 14.09
C LEU A 585 34.98 55.94 15.14
N ASP A 586 35.01 57.23 15.35
CA ASP A 586 35.93 57.93 16.24
C ASP A 586 35.16 58.83 17.22
N GLY A 587 35.58 58.87 18.48
CA GLY A 587 34.97 59.67 19.55
C GLY A 587 35.39 59.13 20.92
N SER A 588 35.46 60.05 21.92
CA SER A 588 35.86 59.71 23.29
C SER A 588 34.73 59.15 24.14
N THR A 589 33.50 59.47 23.80
CA THR A 589 32.29 58.98 24.47
C THR A 589 31.29 58.40 23.46
N PRO A 590 30.35 57.52 23.86
CA PRO A 590 29.34 56.99 22.96
C PRO A 590 28.44 58.05 22.29
N GLU A 591 28.35 59.22 22.89
CA GLU A 591 27.56 60.35 22.39
C GLU A 591 28.30 61.19 21.32
N GLU A 592 29.66 61.11 21.32
CA GLU A 592 30.53 61.82 20.38
C GLU A 592 31.00 60.96 19.20
N LEU A 593 30.61 59.68 19.14
CA LEU A 593 31.00 58.79 18.05
C LEU A 593 30.46 59.30 16.70
N ILE A 594 31.37 59.46 15.74
CA ILE A 594 31.03 59.91 14.36
C ILE A 594 31.95 59.19 13.38
N PHE A 595 31.46 58.92 12.17
CA PHE A 595 32.29 58.38 11.11
C PHE A 595 33.26 59.42 10.56
N VAL A 596 34.55 59.24 10.76
CA VAL A 596 35.59 60.10 10.23
C VAL A 596 36.36 59.39 9.12
N PRO A 597 36.82 60.12 8.08
CA PRO A 597 37.68 59.52 7.06
C PRO A 597 39.00 59.08 7.69
N SER A 598 39.51 57.96 7.19
CA SER A 598 40.78 57.36 7.64
C SER A 598 41.92 57.83 6.76
#